data_ac13dd7e5fef26fc03021cd81c77bd8a
#
_entry.id   ac13dd7e5fef26fc03021cd81c77bd8a
#
_cell.length_a   1.000
_cell.length_b   1.000
_cell.length_c   1.000
_cell.angle_alpha   90.00
_cell.angle_beta   90.00
_cell.angle_gamma   90.00
#
_symmetry.space_group_name_H-M   'P 1'
#
loop_
_entity.id
_entity.type
_entity.pdbx_description
1 polymer ?
#
loop_
_entity_poly.entity_id
_entity_poly.type
_entity_poly.pdbx_seq_one_letter_code
_entity_poly.pdbx_strand_id
1 'polypeptide(L)'
;MSTTPDPITQIEPIVLRIPFDDGGKGHGIMPTRWNALDIMMLRVETASGLVGWGEGFGYLCQHVTARAVQDMITPFAMGRDSRDPAQVNRDAQLALHLFGRFGIT
;
A
#
# COMPACT_ATOMS: atom_id res chain seq x y z
N MET A 1 27.34 5.00 -7.14
CA MET A 1 26.21 4.21 -6.63
C MET A 1 26.72 3.17 -5.67
N SER A 2 26.06 2.99 -4.56
CA SER A 2 26.43 1.92 -3.63
C SER A 2 26.14 0.56 -4.25
N THR A 3 27.08 -0.40 -4.10
CA THR A 3 26.87 -1.79 -4.47
C THR A 3 26.31 -2.63 -3.32
N THR A 4 26.22 -2.02 -2.12
CA THR A 4 25.69 -2.70 -0.93
C THR A 4 24.15 -2.75 -1.01
N PRO A 5 23.55 -3.93 -0.83
CA PRO A 5 22.09 -4.04 -0.74
C PRO A 5 21.52 -3.15 0.38
N ASP A 6 20.34 -2.64 0.14
CA ASP A 6 19.60 -1.83 1.13
C ASP A 6 18.25 -2.50 1.43
N PRO A 7 18.25 -3.51 2.32
CA PRO A 7 17.06 -4.30 2.57
C PRO A 7 15.95 -3.50 3.24
N ILE A 8 14.71 -3.85 2.88
CA ILE A 8 13.51 -3.34 3.53
C ILE A 8 13.46 -3.89 4.96
N THR A 9 13.39 -3.01 5.94
CA THR A 9 13.38 -3.35 7.37
C THR A 9 12.03 -3.12 8.04
N GLN A 10 11.17 -2.27 7.46
CA GLN A 10 9.85 -1.99 8.01
C GLN A 10 8.85 -1.69 6.89
N ILE A 11 7.67 -2.26 7.01
CA ILE A 11 6.51 -1.95 6.17
C ILE A 11 5.35 -1.68 7.12
N GLU A 12 4.85 -0.45 7.12
CA GLU A 12 3.79 0.00 8.04
C GLU A 12 2.60 0.52 7.23
N PRO A 13 1.47 -0.21 7.21
CA PRO A 13 0.23 0.33 6.68
C PRO A 13 -0.38 1.31 7.68
N ILE A 14 -0.84 2.46 7.18
CA ILE A 14 -1.45 3.53 7.97
C ILE A 14 -2.81 3.83 7.36
N VAL A 15 -3.87 3.59 8.13
CA VAL A 15 -5.24 3.84 7.69
C VAL A 15 -5.65 5.24 8.14
N LEU A 16 -6.09 6.06 7.18
CA LEU A 16 -6.54 7.43 7.42
C LEU A 16 -7.98 7.60 6.95
N ARG A 17 -8.74 8.39 7.69
CA ARG A 17 -10.05 8.86 7.27
C ARG A 17 -10.06 10.38 7.34
N ILE A 18 -10.18 11.01 6.18
CA ILE A 18 -10.08 12.46 6.04
C ILE A 18 -11.47 13.01 5.70
N PRO A 19 -12.11 13.76 6.61
CA PRO A 19 -13.37 14.40 6.31
C PRO A 19 -13.21 15.45 5.21
N PHE A 20 -14.21 15.55 4.33
CA PHE A 20 -14.23 16.59 3.32
C PHE A 20 -15.67 17.02 3.01
N ASP A 21 -15.81 18.19 2.38
CA ASP A 21 -17.05 18.72 1.86
C ASP A 21 -16.88 18.90 0.36
N ASP A 22 -17.75 18.28 -0.42
CA ASP A 22 -17.73 18.37 -1.88
C ASP A 22 -18.44 19.64 -2.42
N GLY A 23 -18.92 20.50 -1.53
CA GLY A 23 -19.65 21.73 -1.88
C GLY A 23 -21.08 21.49 -2.35
N GLY A 24 -21.53 20.27 -2.38
CA GLY A 24 -22.88 19.89 -2.83
C GLY A 24 -23.67 19.10 -1.78
N LYS A 25 -24.51 18.19 -2.26
CA LYS A 25 -25.31 17.34 -1.37
C LYS A 25 -24.51 16.22 -0.70
N GLY A 26 -23.23 16.04 -1.09
CA GLY A 26 -22.35 15.05 -0.52
C GLY A 26 -22.52 13.63 -1.05
N HIS A 27 -23.26 13.46 -2.14
CA HIS A 27 -23.51 12.12 -2.71
C HIS A 27 -22.67 11.85 -3.96
N GLY A 28 -22.46 12.87 -4.83
CA GLY A 28 -21.84 12.65 -6.13
C GLY A 28 -22.64 11.59 -6.90
N ILE A 29 -21.95 10.57 -7.39
CA ILE A 29 -22.53 9.39 -8.05
C ILE A 29 -22.80 8.25 -7.05
N MET A 30 -22.54 8.47 -5.76
CA MET A 30 -22.61 7.43 -4.74
C MET A 30 -24.03 7.23 -4.22
N PRO A 31 -24.40 6.01 -3.83
CA PRO A 31 -25.73 5.74 -3.25
C PRO A 31 -25.91 6.35 -1.85
N THR A 32 -24.81 6.66 -1.17
CA THR A 32 -24.83 7.27 0.17
C THR A 32 -23.98 8.53 0.20
N ARG A 33 -24.17 9.35 1.22
CA ARG A 33 -23.40 10.57 1.36
C ARG A 33 -21.91 10.27 1.50
N TRP A 34 -21.10 10.92 0.65
CA TRP A 34 -19.66 10.78 0.65
C TRP A 34 -19.02 12.04 1.21
N ASN A 35 -18.60 12.00 2.44
CA ASN A 35 -18.06 13.14 3.18
C ASN A 35 -16.72 12.81 3.87
N ALA A 36 -16.12 11.69 3.55
CA ALA A 36 -14.80 11.31 4.06
C ALA A 36 -14.05 10.52 3.01
N LEU A 37 -12.76 10.77 2.91
CA LEU A 37 -11.83 10.04 2.06
C LEU A 37 -11.11 9.00 2.92
N ASP A 38 -11.29 7.74 2.60
CA ASP A 38 -10.58 6.64 3.24
C ASP A 38 -9.32 6.33 2.44
N ILE A 39 -8.17 6.37 3.11
CA ILE A 39 -6.86 6.18 2.49
C ILE A 39 -6.09 5.14 3.27
N MET A 40 -5.42 4.24 2.56
CA MET A 40 -4.42 3.35 3.13
C MET A 40 -3.05 3.78 2.61
N MET A 41 -2.23 4.34 3.49
CA MET A 41 -0.85 4.73 3.19
C MET A 41 0.10 3.62 3.62
N LEU A 42 1.20 3.50 2.91
CA LEU A 42 2.32 2.63 3.28
C LEU A 42 3.55 3.46 3.58
N ARG A 43 4.16 3.22 4.72
CA ARG A 43 5.49 3.73 5.05
C ARG A 43 6.47 2.57 5.01
N VAL A 44 7.47 2.67 4.16
CA VAL A 44 8.51 1.66 4.01
C VAL A 44 9.85 2.26 4.41
N GLU A 45 10.57 1.56 5.27
CA GLU A 45 11.90 1.96 5.73
C GLU A 45 12.93 0.90 5.36
N THR A 46 14.13 1.35 5.02
CA THR A 46 15.25 0.50 4.66
C THR A 46 16.34 0.51 5.73
N ALA A 47 17.28 -0.42 5.63
CA ALA A 47 18.40 -0.52 6.57
C ALA A 47 19.28 0.73 6.59
N SER A 48 19.41 1.45 5.47
CA SER A 48 20.17 2.70 5.40
C SER A 48 19.41 3.90 5.97
N GLY A 49 18.15 3.73 6.35
CA GLY A 49 17.31 4.80 6.89
C GLY A 49 16.50 5.57 5.85
N LEU A 50 16.48 5.13 4.60
CA LEU A 50 15.59 5.71 3.59
C LEU A 50 14.14 5.37 3.93
N VAL A 51 13.26 6.35 3.73
CA VAL A 51 11.82 6.19 3.92
C VAL A 51 11.11 6.49 2.62
N GLY A 52 10.29 5.56 2.18
CA GLY A 52 9.42 5.72 1.02
C GLY A 52 7.95 5.66 1.45
N TRP A 53 7.10 6.30 0.67
CA TRP A 53 5.66 6.33 0.89
C TRP A 53 4.92 5.83 -0.34
N GLY A 54 3.85 5.08 -0.11
CA GLY A 54 2.95 4.62 -1.14
C GLY A 54 1.51 4.70 -0.67
N GLU A 55 0.58 4.52 -1.59
CA GLU A 55 -0.85 4.50 -1.29
C GLU A 55 -1.49 3.27 -1.90
N GLY A 56 -2.29 2.58 -1.12
CA GLY A 56 -3.16 1.50 -1.58
C GLY A 56 -4.61 1.97 -1.68
N PHE A 57 -5.42 1.22 -2.43
CA PHE A 57 -6.83 1.53 -2.60
C PHE A 57 -7.57 1.45 -1.26
N GLY A 58 -8.27 2.52 -0.90
CA GLY A 58 -8.88 2.67 0.43
C GLY A 58 -10.41 2.77 0.44
N TYR A 59 -11.06 3.01 -0.69
CA TYR A 59 -12.50 3.23 -0.72
C TYR A 59 -13.28 2.03 -0.15
N LEU A 60 -13.93 2.24 0.98
CA LEU A 60 -14.68 1.24 1.76
C LEU A 60 -13.88 -0.02 2.15
N CYS A 61 -12.59 -0.09 1.82
CA CYS A 61 -11.79 -1.29 2.04
C CYS A 61 -10.39 -1.01 2.59
N GLN A 62 -10.16 0.17 3.18
CA GLN A 62 -8.82 0.55 3.66
C GLN A 62 -8.26 -0.45 4.68
N HIS A 63 -9.09 -1.00 5.55
CA HIS A 63 -8.67 -2.01 6.52
C HIS A 63 -8.37 -3.36 5.87
N VAL A 64 -9.14 -3.72 4.84
CA VAL A 64 -8.90 -4.95 4.08
C VAL A 64 -7.59 -4.86 3.33
N THR A 65 -7.35 -3.73 2.66
CA THR A 65 -6.10 -3.48 1.93
C THR A 65 -4.91 -3.47 2.88
N ALA A 66 -5.02 -2.82 4.05
CA ALA A 66 -3.97 -2.84 5.06
C ALA A 66 -3.68 -4.25 5.55
N ARG A 67 -4.70 -5.08 5.76
CA ARG A 67 -4.53 -6.47 6.18
C ARG A 67 -3.87 -7.31 5.09
N ALA A 68 -4.23 -7.11 3.82
CA ALA A 68 -3.57 -7.77 2.70
C ALA A 68 -2.07 -7.44 2.65
N VAL A 69 -1.71 -6.17 2.87
CA VAL A 69 -0.29 -5.79 2.99
C VAL A 69 0.40 -6.53 4.12
N GLN A 70 -0.21 -6.60 5.31
CA GLN A 70 0.38 -7.26 6.46
C GLN A 70 0.55 -8.77 6.26
N ASP A 71 -0.45 -9.44 5.70
CA ASP A 71 -0.48 -10.89 5.63
C ASP A 71 0.14 -11.46 4.35
N MET A 72 0.09 -10.71 3.23
CA MET A 72 0.48 -11.21 1.92
C MET A 72 1.74 -10.54 1.37
N ILE A 73 1.88 -9.22 1.53
CA ILE A 73 2.97 -8.45 0.95
C ILE A 73 4.16 -8.37 1.91
N THR A 74 3.94 -8.01 3.15
CA THR A 74 5.01 -7.81 4.14
C THR A 74 5.87 -9.06 4.33
N PRO A 75 5.31 -10.27 4.50
CA PRO A 75 6.14 -11.47 4.64
C PRO A 75 7.03 -11.74 3.43
N PHE A 76 6.57 -11.35 2.25
CA PHE A 76 7.33 -11.50 1.00
C PHE A 76 8.39 -10.40 0.84
N ALA A 77 8.03 -9.14 1.10
CA ALA A 77 8.87 -7.99 0.76
C ALA A 77 9.95 -7.68 1.81
N MET A 78 9.74 -8.06 3.07
CA MET A 78 10.72 -7.82 4.14
C MET A 78 12.07 -8.46 3.81
N GLY A 79 13.15 -7.70 4.01
CA GLY A 79 14.51 -8.14 3.74
C GLY A 79 14.94 -8.07 2.27
N ARG A 80 14.03 -7.75 1.36
CA ARG A 80 14.33 -7.57 -0.07
C ARG A 80 15.11 -6.28 -0.29
N ASP A 81 15.97 -6.29 -1.30
CA ASP A 81 16.76 -5.12 -1.66
C ASP A 81 15.87 -4.04 -2.29
N SER A 82 15.78 -2.89 -1.65
CA SER A 82 14.96 -1.77 -2.08
C SER A 82 15.51 -1.02 -3.29
N ARG A 83 16.76 -1.29 -3.69
CA ARG A 83 17.39 -0.58 -4.82
C ARG A 83 16.83 -0.96 -6.18
N ASP A 84 16.16 -2.12 -6.26
CA ASP A 84 15.46 -2.56 -7.48
C ASP A 84 13.99 -2.88 -7.18
N PRO A 85 13.15 -1.87 -7.03
CA PRO A 85 11.73 -2.08 -6.72
C PRO A 85 10.99 -2.81 -7.84
N ALA A 86 11.44 -2.67 -9.08
CA ALA A 86 10.84 -3.39 -10.20
C ALA A 86 11.03 -4.91 -10.07
N GLN A 87 12.19 -5.35 -9.59
CA GLN A 87 12.43 -6.78 -9.34
C GLN A 87 11.57 -7.30 -8.20
N VAL A 88 11.47 -6.56 -7.10
CA VAL A 88 10.58 -6.91 -5.98
C VAL A 88 9.14 -7.08 -6.46
N ASN A 89 8.67 -6.16 -7.30
CA ASN A 89 7.33 -6.22 -7.84
C ASN A 89 7.11 -7.43 -8.76
N ARG A 90 8.05 -7.73 -9.65
CA ARG A 90 7.97 -8.91 -10.52
C ARG A 90 7.90 -10.19 -9.71
N ASP A 91 8.75 -10.32 -8.70
CA ASP A 91 8.78 -11.51 -7.83
C ASP A 91 7.51 -11.64 -7.00
N ALA A 92 6.95 -10.52 -6.52
CA ALA A 92 5.68 -10.51 -5.82
C ALA A 92 4.52 -10.98 -6.71
N GLN A 93 4.47 -10.51 -7.95
CA GLN A 93 3.44 -10.94 -8.91
C GLN A 93 3.52 -12.44 -9.18
N LEU A 94 4.71 -13.00 -9.26
CA LEU A 94 4.90 -14.45 -9.42
C LEU A 94 4.48 -15.22 -8.17
N ALA A 95 4.89 -14.76 -7.01
CA ALA A 95 4.55 -15.42 -5.74
C ALA A 95 3.06 -15.41 -5.46
N LEU A 96 2.37 -14.33 -5.84
CA LEU A 96 0.95 -14.10 -5.57
C LEU A 96 0.06 -14.33 -6.80
N HIS A 97 0.55 -15.08 -7.80
CA HIS A 97 -0.15 -15.23 -9.08
C HIS A 97 -1.57 -15.82 -8.97
N LEU A 98 -1.83 -16.61 -7.91
CA LEU A 98 -3.16 -17.18 -7.67
C LEU A 98 -4.23 -16.13 -7.39
N PHE A 99 -3.83 -14.92 -6.97
CA PHE A 99 -4.74 -13.82 -6.66
C PHE A 99 -4.97 -12.89 -7.87
N GLY A 100 -4.29 -13.16 -8.99
CA GLY A 100 -4.41 -12.36 -10.21
C GLY A 100 -3.56 -11.07 -10.15
N ARG A 101 -3.73 -10.24 -11.18
CA ARG A 101 -3.02 -8.96 -11.29
C ARG A 101 -3.83 -7.77 -10.76
N PHE A 102 -5.11 -7.98 -10.55
CA PHE A 102 -6.04 -6.94 -10.12
C PHE A 102 -6.81 -7.45 -8.91
N GLY A 103 -7.25 -6.54 -8.08
CA GLY A 103 -7.98 -6.83 -6.88
C GLY A 103 -7.22 -6.46 -5.63
N ILE A 104 -7.17 -7.37 -4.65
CA ILE A 104 -6.60 -7.06 -3.33
C ILE A 104 -5.06 -7.03 -3.29
N THR A 105 -4.40 -7.58 -4.28
CA THR A 105 -2.91 -7.65 -4.33
C THR A 105 -2.31 -6.78 -5.40
#